data_93cc71fa818ae9b96273a2982e01b50d
#
_entry.id   93cc71fa818ae9b96273a2982e01b50d
#
_cell.length_a   1.000
_cell.length_b   1.000
_cell.length_c   1.000
_cell.angle_alpha   90.00
_cell.angle_beta   90.00
_cell.angle_gamma   90.00
#
_symmetry.space_group_name_H-M   'P 1'
#
loop_
_entity.id
_entity.type
_entity.pdbx_description
1 polymer ?
#
loop_
_entity_poly.entity_id
_entity_poly.type
_entity_poly.pdbx_seq_one_letter_code
_entity_poly.pdbx_strand_id
1 'polypeptide(L)'
;MRADKIIEAKPIAEQLRDLIVNKYNLDPIRIKVKDTQRGWATYDTRLISIPIWAYLEGLDYFRAYVLHELSHFINYDTTKTYGHCKNFLRIEKELLAGFGLVPIYKRVYLKALKNDKGDLIWLKRGYNV
;
A
#
# COMPACT_ATOMS: atom_id res chain seq x y z
N MET A 1 -10.11 -5.84 -18.05
CA MET A 1 -10.96 -5.00 -17.19
C MET A 1 -10.40 -4.95 -15.79
N ARG A 2 -10.67 -3.88 -15.05
CA ARG A 2 -10.11 -3.71 -13.71
C ARG A 2 -10.62 -4.74 -12.71
N ALA A 3 -11.87 -5.20 -12.88
CA ALA A 3 -12.45 -6.23 -12.01
C ALA A 3 -11.64 -7.52 -12.02
N ASP A 4 -11.16 -7.93 -13.20
CA ASP A 4 -10.32 -9.13 -13.33
C ASP A 4 -8.98 -8.93 -12.64
N LYS A 5 -8.42 -7.73 -12.72
CA LYS A 5 -7.15 -7.40 -12.08
C LYS A 5 -7.28 -7.36 -10.56
N ILE A 6 -8.43 -6.91 -10.05
CA ILE A 6 -8.70 -6.95 -8.61
C ILE A 6 -8.70 -8.39 -8.11
N ILE A 7 -9.31 -9.32 -8.85
CA ILE A 7 -9.34 -10.74 -8.51
C ILE A 7 -7.92 -11.32 -8.49
N GLU A 8 -7.06 -10.92 -9.43
CA GLU A 8 -5.66 -11.36 -9.46
C GLU A 8 -4.86 -10.80 -8.29
N ALA A 9 -5.06 -9.52 -7.99
CA ALA A 9 -4.26 -8.80 -7.00
C ALA A 9 -4.58 -9.19 -5.56
N LYS A 10 -5.84 -9.50 -5.28
CA LYS A 10 -6.32 -9.75 -3.92
C LYS A 10 -5.53 -10.84 -3.18
N PRO A 11 -5.32 -12.05 -3.74
CA PRO A 11 -4.57 -13.09 -3.03
C PRO A 11 -3.11 -12.69 -2.77
N ILE A 12 -2.51 -11.89 -3.64
CA ILE A 12 -1.14 -11.41 -3.45
C ILE A 12 -1.07 -10.50 -2.22
N ALA A 13 -2.03 -9.57 -2.12
CA ALA A 13 -2.12 -8.68 -0.97
C ALA A 13 -2.39 -9.45 0.32
N GLU A 14 -3.28 -10.44 0.27
CA GLU A 14 -3.63 -11.25 1.43
C GLU A 14 -2.45 -12.09 1.91
N GLN A 15 -1.67 -12.65 1.01
CA GLN A 15 -0.47 -13.41 1.36
C GLN A 15 0.56 -12.54 2.06
N LEU A 16 0.80 -11.34 1.56
CA LEU A 16 1.71 -10.39 2.21
C LEU A 16 1.21 -10.00 3.59
N ARG A 17 -0.07 -9.71 3.71
CA ARG A 17 -0.69 -9.42 4.99
C ARG A 17 -0.45 -10.55 5.98
N ASP A 18 -0.71 -11.79 5.58
CA ASP A 18 -0.56 -12.94 6.46
C ASP A 18 0.88 -13.11 6.92
N LEU A 19 1.85 -12.95 6.02
CA LEU A 19 3.27 -13.01 6.38
C LEU A 19 3.63 -11.96 7.44
N ILE A 20 3.17 -10.73 7.25
CA ILE A 20 3.51 -9.63 8.15
C ILE A 20 2.78 -9.74 9.48
N VAL A 21 1.51 -10.09 9.46
CA VAL A 21 0.74 -10.30 10.69
C VAL A 21 1.40 -11.39 11.55
N ASN A 22 1.83 -12.47 10.94
CA ASN A 22 2.51 -13.55 11.64
C ASN A 22 3.89 -13.12 12.15
N LYS A 23 4.67 -12.46 11.31
CA LYS A 23 6.04 -12.06 11.65
C LYS A 23 6.07 -11.09 12.84
N TYR A 24 5.16 -10.14 12.86
CA TYR A 24 5.12 -9.09 13.88
C TYR A 24 4.09 -9.35 14.98
N ASN A 25 3.44 -10.48 14.93
CA ASN A 25 2.43 -10.89 15.91
C ASN A 25 1.35 -9.81 16.09
N LEU A 26 0.81 -9.35 14.97
CA LEU A 26 -0.22 -8.32 14.94
C LEU A 26 -1.61 -8.93 15.12
N ASP A 27 -2.53 -8.12 15.63
CA ASP A 27 -3.94 -8.48 15.58
C ASP A 27 -4.42 -8.57 14.13
N PRO A 28 -5.50 -9.31 13.85
CA PRO A 28 -5.97 -9.49 12.49
C PRO A 28 -6.20 -8.17 11.75
N ILE A 29 -5.80 -8.15 10.48
CA ILE A 29 -5.96 -7.00 9.59
C ILE A 29 -6.72 -7.47 8.36
N ARG A 30 -7.73 -6.72 7.95
CA ARG A 30 -8.44 -6.97 6.70
C ARG A 30 -7.80 -6.15 5.59
N ILE A 31 -7.76 -6.71 4.40
CA ILE A 31 -7.21 -6.02 3.24
C ILE A 31 -8.17 -6.14 2.06
N LYS A 32 -8.37 -5.04 1.36
CA LYS A 32 -9.20 -4.98 0.15
C LYS A 32 -8.43 -4.31 -0.96
N VAL A 33 -8.68 -4.76 -2.18
CA VAL A 33 -8.18 -4.12 -3.38
C VAL A 33 -9.39 -3.52 -4.10
N LYS A 34 -9.34 -2.23 -4.38
CA LYS A 34 -10.49 -1.50 -4.92
C LYS A 34 -10.08 -0.62 -6.08
N ASP A 35 -11.04 -0.28 -6.92
CA ASP A 35 -10.84 0.70 -7.98
C ASP A 35 -11.04 2.11 -7.41
N THR A 36 -10.07 2.56 -6.66
CA THR A 36 -10.07 3.85 -5.98
C THR A 36 -8.83 4.64 -6.34
N GLN A 37 -8.85 5.92 -6.01
CA GLN A 37 -7.75 6.82 -6.34
C GLN A 37 -6.52 6.56 -5.49
N ARG A 38 -6.70 6.27 -4.22
CA ARG A 38 -5.58 6.01 -3.31
C ARG A 38 -5.97 5.00 -2.25
N GLY A 39 -4.96 4.44 -1.61
CA GLY A 39 -5.15 3.54 -0.51
C GLY A 39 -5.18 4.24 0.83
N TRP A 40 -5.56 3.51 1.84
CA TRP A 40 -5.54 4.00 3.21
C TRP A 40 -5.51 2.83 4.19
N ALA A 41 -5.13 3.16 5.42
CA ALA A 41 -5.20 2.25 6.55
C ALA A 41 -6.14 2.86 7.59
N THR A 42 -7.14 2.11 8.00
CA THR A 42 -8.09 2.52 9.03
C THR A 42 -7.81 1.71 10.30
N TYR A 43 -7.34 2.38 11.34
CA TYR A 43 -6.88 1.69 12.55
C TYR A 43 -8.02 1.07 13.35
N ASP A 44 -9.13 1.77 13.50
CA ASP A 44 -10.28 1.29 14.29
C ASP A 44 -10.82 -0.04 13.78
N THR A 45 -10.99 -0.15 12.48
CA THR A 45 -11.53 -1.35 11.84
C THR A 45 -10.46 -2.32 11.40
N ARG A 46 -9.20 -1.94 11.52
CA ARG A 46 -8.04 -2.69 11.05
C ARG A 46 -8.22 -3.14 9.61
N LEU A 47 -8.51 -2.16 8.77
CA LEU A 47 -8.76 -2.36 7.36
C LEU A 47 -7.76 -1.58 6.51
N ILE A 48 -7.17 -2.26 5.54
CA ILE A 48 -6.33 -1.65 4.52
C ILE A 48 -7.09 -1.68 3.20
N SER A 49 -7.06 -0.58 2.48
CA SER A 49 -7.56 -0.50 1.11
C SER A 49 -6.41 -0.15 0.18
N ILE A 50 -6.23 -0.95 -0.87
CA ILE A 50 -5.18 -0.75 -1.86
C ILE A 50 -5.84 -0.44 -3.20
N PRO A 51 -5.42 0.63 -3.90
CA PRO A 51 -5.99 0.94 -5.20
C PRO A 51 -5.47 -0.03 -6.26
N ILE A 52 -6.35 -0.48 -7.14
CA ILE A 52 -5.96 -1.43 -8.20
C ILE A 52 -4.91 -0.86 -9.14
N TRP A 53 -4.85 0.46 -9.33
CA TRP A 53 -3.84 1.03 -10.21
C TRP A 53 -2.41 0.72 -9.73
N ALA A 54 -2.21 0.52 -8.43
CA ALA A 54 -0.91 0.14 -7.91
C ALA A 54 -0.45 -1.21 -8.46
N TYR A 55 -1.39 -2.15 -8.62
CA TYR A 55 -1.11 -3.44 -9.24
C TYR A 55 -0.78 -3.28 -10.73
N LEU A 56 -1.47 -2.38 -11.42
CA LEU A 56 -1.24 -2.12 -12.83
C LEU A 56 0.10 -1.44 -13.10
N GLU A 57 0.69 -0.81 -12.09
CA GLU A 57 2.04 -0.23 -12.17
C GLU A 57 3.14 -1.29 -12.11
N GLY A 58 2.80 -2.51 -11.70
CA GLY A 58 3.73 -3.62 -11.61
C GLY A 58 3.66 -4.30 -10.26
N LEU A 59 4.09 -5.56 -10.23
CA LEU A 59 4.00 -6.39 -9.02
C LEU A 59 4.84 -5.80 -7.87
N ASP A 60 6.05 -5.35 -8.14
CA ASP A 60 6.91 -4.78 -7.09
C ASP A 60 6.32 -3.50 -6.52
N TYR A 61 5.76 -2.66 -7.38
CA TYR A 61 5.09 -1.44 -6.92
C TYR A 61 3.89 -1.79 -6.04
N PHE A 62 3.09 -2.75 -6.45
CA PHE A 62 1.94 -3.21 -5.69
C PHE A 62 2.35 -3.76 -4.31
N ARG A 63 3.38 -4.60 -4.28
CA ARG A 63 3.90 -5.16 -3.04
C ARG A 63 4.40 -4.06 -2.10
N ALA A 64 5.15 -3.10 -2.66
CA ALA A 64 5.62 -1.96 -1.88
C ALA A 64 4.46 -1.15 -1.31
N TYR A 65 3.39 -0.97 -2.06
CA TYR A 65 2.21 -0.25 -1.59
C TYR A 65 1.53 -1.00 -0.43
N VAL A 66 1.34 -2.31 -0.59
CA VAL A 66 0.76 -3.15 0.47
C VAL A 66 1.60 -3.08 1.75
N LEU A 67 2.91 -3.19 1.60
CA LEU A 67 3.84 -3.13 2.74
C LEU A 67 3.85 -1.75 3.40
N HIS A 68 3.64 -0.69 2.62
CA HIS A 68 3.48 0.67 3.16
C HIS A 68 2.29 0.73 4.13
N GLU A 69 1.15 0.25 3.69
CA GLU A 69 -0.05 0.27 4.53
C GLU A 69 0.09 -0.64 5.76
N LEU A 70 0.72 -1.80 5.59
CA LEU A 70 1.01 -2.68 6.72
C LEU A 70 1.97 -2.03 7.73
N SER A 71 2.92 -1.24 7.25
CA SER A 71 3.84 -0.50 8.11
C SER A 71 3.11 0.46 9.05
N HIS A 72 1.99 1.03 8.62
CA HIS A 72 1.16 1.86 9.49
C HIS A 72 0.66 1.09 10.70
N PHE A 73 0.25 -0.17 10.53
CA PHE A 73 -0.23 -0.99 11.64
C PHE A 73 0.91 -1.41 12.56
N ILE A 74 2.07 -1.75 12.02
CA ILE A 74 3.24 -2.06 12.85
C ILE A 74 3.59 -0.84 13.70
N ASN A 75 3.66 0.34 13.09
CA ASN A 75 3.97 1.57 13.80
C ASN A 75 2.91 1.87 14.86
N TYR A 76 1.64 1.80 14.51
CA TYR A 76 0.56 2.09 15.45
C TYR A 76 0.54 1.11 16.62
N ASP A 77 0.67 -0.18 16.34
CA ASP A 77 0.60 -1.22 17.39
C ASP A 77 1.79 -1.11 18.35
N THR A 78 2.94 -0.66 17.88
CA THR A 78 4.14 -0.56 18.72
C THR A 78 4.26 0.78 19.47
N THR A 79 3.89 1.89 18.83
CA THR A 79 4.12 3.24 19.38
C THR A 79 2.86 4.04 19.60
N LYS A 80 1.71 3.58 19.10
CA LYS A 80 0.44 4.32 19.11
C LYS A 80 0.52 5.67 18.41
N THR A 81 1.42 5.79 17.43
CA THR A 81 1.55 7.00 16.61
C THR A 81 0.98 6.77 15.23
N TYR A 82 0.64 7.87 14.56
CA TYR A 82 0.03 7.86 13.25
C TYR A 82 0.91 8.56 12.23
N GLY A 83 0.59 8.35 10.95
CA GLY A 83 1.21 9.06 9.85
C GLY A 83 2.63 8.59 9.55
N HIS A 84 3.35 9.41 8.79
CA HIS A 84 4.66 9.07 8.27
C HIS A 84 5.78 9.65 9.16
N CYS A 85 5.73 9.35 10.45
CA CYS A 85 6.74 9.78 11.40
C CYS A 85 8.05 9.02 11.19
N LYS A 86 9.11 9.42 11.91
CA LYS A 86 10.42 8.78 11.78
C LYS A 86 10.37 7.28 12.04
N ASN A 87 9.61 6.86 13.04
CA ASN A 87 9.48 5.46 13.37
C ASN A 87 8.80 4.68 12.24
N PHE A 88 7.75 5.25 11.66
CA PHE A 88 7.10 4.65 10.50
C PHE A 88 8.07 4.49 9.34
N LEU A 89 8.83 5.53 9.02
CA LEU A 89 9.78 5.51 7.90
C LEU A 89 10.85 4.44 8.09
N ARG A 90 11.32 4.27 9.33
CA ARG A 90 12.29 3.23 9.66
C ARG A 90 11.69 1.83 9.46
N ILE A 91 10.49 1.61 9.98
CA ILE A 91 9.78 0.33 9.86
C ILE A 91 9.56 -0.02 8.39
N GLU A 92 9.07 0.93 7.65
CA GLU A 92 8.80 0.73 6.22
C GLU A 92 10.06 0.38 5.45
N LYS A 93 11.14 1.11 5.68
CA LYS A 93 12.41 0.86 5.01
C LYS A 93 12.92 -0.54 5.29
N GLU A 94 12.89 -0.95 6.55
CA GLU A 94 13.32 -2.29 6.95
C GLU A 94 12.44 -3.37 6.34
N LEU A 95 11.12 -3.14 6.36
CA LEU A 95 10.16 -4.10 5.84
C LEU A 95 10.33 -4.29 4.34
N LEU A 96 10.43 -3.20 3.59
CA LEU A 96 10.65 -3.25 2.14
C LEU A 96 11.98 -3.93 1.80
N ALA A 97 13.04 -3.61 2.53
CA ALA A 97 14.36 -4.21 2.31
C ALA A 97 14.30 -5.73 2.45
N GLY A 98 13.53 -6.24 3.39
CA GLY A 98 13.34 -7.69 3.57
C GLY A 98 12.71 -8.38 2.37
N PHE A 99 12.03 -7.64 1.50
CA PHE A 99 11.43 -8.15 0.27
C PHE A 99 12.22 -7.73 -0.98
N GLY A 100 13.40 -7.13 -0.80
CA GLY A 100 14.19 -6.63 -1.92
C GLY A 100 13.59 -5.42 -2.60
N LEU A 101 12.77 -4.65 -1.88
CA LEU A 101 12.06 -3.50 -2.41
C LEU A 101 12.57 -2.20 -1.81
N VAL A 102 12.31 -1.11 -2.50
CA VAL A 102 12.58 0.25 -2.02
C VAL A 102 11.26 1.02 -1.96
N PRO A 103 11.16 2.10 -1.16
CA PRO A 103 9.92 2.87 -1.04
C PRO A 103 9.61 3.66 -2.31
N ILE A 104 9.11 2.98 -3.32
CA ILE A 104 8.85 3.54 -4.65
C ILE A 104 7.85 4.68 -4.56
N TYR A 105 6.81 4.51 -3.76
CA TYR A 105 5.75 5.50 -3.61
C TYR A 105 6.25 6.81 -3.00
N LYS A 106 7.35 6.84 -2.30
CA LYS A 106 7.94 8.08 -1.78
C LYS A 106 8.49 8.96 -2.88
N ARG A 107 8.89 8.35 -4.00
CA ARG A 107 9.50 9.05 -5.13
C ARG A 107 8.50 9.33 -6.23
N VAL A 108 7.39 8.60 -6.22
CA VAL A 108 6.43 8.64 -7.30
C VAL A 108 5.04 8.78 -6.73
N TYR A 109 4.46 9.93 -6.96
CA TYR A 109 3.04 10.12 -6.69
C TYR A 109 2.28 9.92 -7.97
N LEU A 110 1.13 9.29 -7.84
CA LEU A 110 0.21 9.18 -8.93
C LEU A 110 -0.93 10.16 -8.68
N LYS A 111 -1.12 11.04 -9.63
CA LYS A 111 -2.22 11.99 -9.59
C LYS A 111 -3.23 11.60 -10.64
N ALA A 112 -4.47 11.44 -10.23
CA ALA A 112 -5.54 11.21 -11.18
C ALA A 112 -5.91 12.53 -11.84
N LEU A 113 -5.92 12.53 -13.14
CA LEU A 113 -6.45 13.61 -13.95
C LEU A 113 -7.50 13.01 -14.86
N LYS A 114 -8.49 13.80 -15.21
CA LYS A 114 -9.43 13.40 -16.25
C LYS A 114 -8.91 13.87 -17.58
N ASN A 115 -8.88 12.96 -18.56
CA ASN A 115 -8.59 13.34 -19.93
C ASN A 115 -9.86 13.93 -20.59
N ASP A 116 -9.74 14.27 -21.85
CA ASP A 116 -10.86 14.88 -22.61
C ASP A 116 -12.06 13.96 -22.73
N LYS A 117 -11.85 12.66 -22.56
CA LYS A 117 -12.92 11.65 -22.64
C LYS A 117 -13.54 11.36 -21.27
N GLY A 118 -13.08 12.03 -20.22
CA GLY A 118 -13.54 11.80 -18.86
C GLY A 118 -12.90 10.60 -18.15
N ASP A 119 -11.94 9.94 -18.80
CA ASP A 119 -11.22 8.82 -18.20
C ASP A 119 -10.18 9.32 -17.19
N LEU A 120 -9.98 8.56 -16.13
CA LEU A 120 -8.94 8.86 -15.17
C LEU A 120 -7.58 8.46 -15.72
N ILE A 121 -6.68 9.43 -15.75
CA ILE A 121 -5.28 9.22 -16.11
C ILE A 121 -4.44 9.40 -14.86
N TRP A 122 -3.62 8.42 -14.58
CA TRP A 122 -2.72 8.46 -13.42
C TRP A 122 -1.35 8.93 -13.90
N LEU A 123 -0.99 10.13 -13.47
CA LEU A 123 0.31 10.71 -13.81
C LEU A 123 1.30 10.42 -12.69
N LYS A 124 2.43 9.85 -13.05
CA LYS A 124 3.56 9.69 -12.14
C LYS A 124 4.21 11.05 -11.90
N ARG A 125 4.45 11.34 -10.65
CA ARG A 125 5.23 12.52 -10.25
C ARG A 125 6.44 12.06 -9.50
N GLY A 126 7.59 12.61 -9.86
CA GLY A 126 8.77 12.50 -9.03
C GLY A 126 8.60 13.41 -7.83
N TYR A 127 8.81 12.87 -6.63
CA TYR A 127 8.79 13.65 -5.40
C TYR A 127 10.04 13.40 -4.61
N ASN A 128 10.57 14.48 -4.10
CA ASN A 128 11.62 14.44 -3.09
C ASN A 128 10.93 14.55 -1.73
N VAL A 129 10.40 13.45 -1.28
CA VAL A 129 9.70 13.41 0.00
C VAL A 129 10.55 12.75 1.04
#